data_48ebfc3885821a8530f64e3c6782d883
#
_entry.id   48ebfc3885821a8530f64e3c6782d883
#
_cell.length_a   1.000
_cell.length_b   1.000
_cell.length_c   1.000
_cell.angle_alpha   90.00
_cell.angle_beta   90.00
_cell.angle_gamma   90.00
#
_symmetry.space_group_name_H-M   'P 1'
#
loop_
_entity.id
_entity.type
_entity.pdbx_description
1 polymer ?
#
loop_
_entity_poly.entity_id
_entity_poly.type
_entity_poly.pdbx_seq_one_letter_code
_entity_poly.pdbx_strand_id
1 'polypeptide(L)'
;MTATTTHTGAVELTVGQVAEQLGVTVRTLHHYDEVGLLTPSTRTYAGYRLYTGADLERLRTIVVYRRLGFGLDEVRELLDGDVPVVEHLRRQRAAVLTRLDELGGLVAAIDRALEHAMAEQPATTEDLKELFGDGFSEDYQQEAEQRWG
;
A
#
# COMPACT_ATOMS: atom_id res chain seq x y z
N MET A 1 -34.99 -9.51 9.20
CA MET A 1 -34.52 -9.80 9.39
C MET A 1 -33.30 -9.92 9.44
N THR A 2 -32.82 -9.74 9.36
CA THR A 2 -31.45 -9.52 9.57
C THR A 2 -30.84 -10.25 10.70
N ALA A 3 -31.61 -10.69 11.59
CA ALA A 3 -31.17 -11.45 12.74
C ALA A 3 -30.38 -12.70 12.39
N THR A 4 -30.49 -13.13 11.18
CA THR A 4 -29.80 -14.32 10.72
C THR A 4 -28.29 -14.18 10.73
N THR A 5 -27.78 -12.99 10.80
CA THR A 5 -26.34 -12.77 10.78
C THR A 5 -25.67 -13.16 12.11
N THR A 6 -26.44 -13.44 13.12
CA THR A 6 -25.86 -13.79 14.41
C THR A 6 -25.36 -15.22 14.49
N HIS A 7 -25.67 -16.04 13.53
CA HIS A 7 -25.19 -17.41 13.53
C HIS A 7 -23.69 -17.46 13.27
N THR A 8 -22.98 -18.06 14.18
CA THR A 8 -21.55 -18.21 14.06
C THR A 8 -21.21 -19.04 12.83
N GLY A 9 -20.26 -18.55 12.06
CA GLY A 9 -19.79 -19.23 10.88
C GLY A 9 -20.74 -19.21 9.71
N ALA A 10 -21.91 -18.61 9.87
CA ALA A 10 -22.93 -18.61 8.83
C ALA A 10 -22.77 -17.48 7.83
N VAL A 11 -21.84 -16.54 8.05
CA VAL A 11 -21.61 -15.44 7.13
C VAL A 11 -20.83 -15.95 5.93
N GLU A 12 -21.45 -15.90 4.78
CA GLU A 12 -20.81 -16.25 3.52
C GLU A 12 -21.17 -15.19 2.49
N LEU A 13 -20.13 -14.56 1.95
CA LEU A 13 -20.31 -13.47 0.99
C LEU A 13 -19.63 -13.82 -0.32
N THR A 14 -20.25 -13.37 -1.41
CA THR A 14 -19.64 -13.46 -2.73
C THR A 14 -18.50 -12.45 -2.85
N VAL A 15 -17.64 -12.65 -3.85
CA VAL A 15 -16.53 -11.73 -4.12
C VAL A 15 -17.03 -10.30 -4.33
N GLY A 16 -18.14 -10.12 -5.03
CA GLY A 16 -18.71 -8.79 -5.25
C GLY A 16 -19.19 -8.12 -3.97
N GLN A 17 -19.83 -8.89 -3.09
CA GLN A 17 -20.31 -8.37 -1.80
C GLN A 17 -19.15 -7.98 -0.90
N VAL A 18 -18.09 -8.79 -0.87
CA VAL A 18 -16.88 -8.49 -0.09
C VAL A 18 -16.21 -7.23 -0.60
N ALA A 19 -16.05 -7.11 -1.91
CA ALA A 19 -15.44 -5.93 -2.54
C ALA A 19 -16.17 -4.67 -2.12
N GLU A 20 -17.49 -4.69 -2.18
CA GLU A 20 -18.33 -3.55 -1.81
C GLU A 20 -18.21 -3.20 -0.33
N GLN A 21 -18.31 -4.19 0.55
CA GLN A 21 -18.29 -3.96 2.00
C GLN A 21 -16.94 -3.47 2.52
N LEU A 22 -15.85 -3.97 1.97
CA LEU A 22 -14.51 -3.68 2.49
C LEU A 22 -13.75 -2.66 1.66
N GLY A 23 -14.38 -2.13 0.62
CA GLY A 23 -13.77 -1.06 -0.17
C GLY A 23 -12.56 -1.50 -0.98
N VAL A 24 -12.53 -2.76 -1.39
CA VAL A 24 -11.48 -3.29 -2.26
C VAL A 24 -12.10 -3.69 -3.60
N THR A 25 -11.27 -3.84 -4.61
CA THR A 25 -11.77 -4.27 -5.93
C THR A 25 -11.84 -5.79 -6.02
N VAL A 26 -12.72 -6.28 -6.87
CA VAL A 26 -12.79 -7.72 -7.20
C VAL A 26 -11.43 -8.19 -7.73
N ARG A 27 -10.79 -7.36 -8.54
CA ARG A 27 -9.46 -7.67 -9.07
C ARG A 27 -8.42 -7.87 -7.97
N THR A 28 -8.45 -7.02 -6.95
CA THR A 28 -7.57 -7.16 -5.79
C THR A 28 -7.82 -8.48 -5.07
N LEU A 29 -9.08 -8.84 -4.88
CA LEU A 29 -9.44 -10.10 -4.23
C LEU A 29 -8.97 -11.31 -5.04
N HIS A 30 -9.10 -11.27 -6.36
CA HIS A 30 -8.59 -12.33 -7.23
C HIS A 30 -7.06 -12.43 -7.14
N HIS A 31 -6.38 -11.29 -7.06
CA HIS A 31 -4.93 -11.27 -6.89
C HIS A 31 -4.51 -11.89 -5.56
N TYR A 32 -5.20 -11.56 -4.47
CA TYR A 32 -4.91 -12.15 -3.16
C TYR A 32 -5.11 -13.66 -3.16
N ASP A 33 -6.09 -14.16 -3.90
CA ASP A 33 -6.31 -15.60 -4.07
C ASP A 33 -5.15 -16.22 -4.87
N GLU A 34 -4.75 -15.60 -5.98
CA GLU A 34 -3.65 -16.10 -6.81
C GLU A 34 -2.34 -16.24 -6.04
N VAL A 35 -2.02 -15.27 -5.20
CA VAL A 35 -0.78 -15.29 -4.42
C VAL A 35 -0.92 -16.04 -3.09
N GLY A 36 -2.09 -16.57 -2.80
CA GLY A 36 -2.34 -17.35 -1.58
C GLY A 36 -2.40 -16.52 -0.31
N LEU A 37 -2.61 -15.22 -0.41
CA LEU A 37 -2.73 -14.35 0.76
C LEU A 37 -4.11 -14.46 1.40
N LEU A 38 -5.15 -14.52 0.58
CA LEU A 38 -6.53 -14.71 1.02
C LEU A 38 -7.27 -15.56 -0.01
N THR A 39 -7.61 -16.77 0.38
CA THR A 39 -8.33 -17.71 -0.47
C THR A 39 -9.73 -17.92 0.12
N PRO A 40 -10.80 -17.77 -0.69
CA PRO A 40 -12.15 -18.03 -0.19
C PRO A 40 -12.26 -19.49 0.28
N SER A 41 -12.83 -19.66 1.47
CA SER A 41 -12.84 -20.98 2.12
C SER A 41 -13.93 -21.91 1.62
N THR A 42 -14.97 -21.40 0.99
CA THR A 42 -16.09 -22.23 0.52
C THR A 42 -16.50 -21.85 -0.91
N ARG A 43 -17.39 -22.67 -1.47
CA ARG A 43 -17.97 -22.43 -2.80
C ARG A 43 -19.44 -22.78 -2.78
N THR A 44 -20.22 -22.15 -3.65
CA THR A 44 -21.61 -22.51 -3.87
C THR A 44 -21.68 -23.84 -4.66
N TYR A 45 -22.88 -24.41 -4.78
CA TYR A 45 -23.10 -25.59 -5.64
C TYR A 45 -22.72 -25.32 -7.09
N ALA A 46 -22.86 -24.07 -7.53
CA ALA A 46 -22.47 -23.68 -8.89
C ALA A 46 -20.96 -23.42 -9.04
N GLY A 47 -20.19 -23.56 -7.96
CA GLY A 47 -18.75 -23.39 -7.99
C GLY A 47 -18.28 -21.96 -7.75
N TYR A 48 -19.18 -21.03 -7.43
CA TYR A 48 -18.79 -19.65 -7.11
C TYR A 48 -18.12 -19.57 -5.75
N ARG A 49 -17.11 -18.72 -5.66
CA ARG A 49 -16.33 -18.53 -4.43
C ARG A 49 -17.12 -17.78 -3.38
N LEU A 50 -17.04 -18.25 -2.14
CA LEU A 50 -17.65 -17.61 -0.99
C LEU A 50 -16.62 -17.36 0.09
N TYR A 51 -16.68 -16.17 0.67
CA TYR A 51 -15.81 -15.77 1.78
C TYR A 51 -16.57 -15.96 3.09
N THR A 52 -15.95 -16.66 4.02
CA THR A 52 -16.52 -16.89 5.36
C THR A 52 -16.22 -15.71 6.29
N GLY A 53 -16.79 -15.75 7.50
CA GLY A 53 -16.48 -14.76 8.53
C GLY A 53 -15.01 -14.69 8.87
N ALA A 54 -14.32 -15.83 8.93
CA ALA A 54 -12.88 -15.89 9.18
C ALA A 54 -12.10 -15.26 8.02
N ASP A 55 -12.52 -15.50 6.79
CA ASP A 55 -11.92 -14.88 5.62
C ASP A 55 -12.05 -13.36 5.66
N LEU A 56 -13.21 -12.87 6.09
CA LEU A 56 -13.47 -11.43 6.21
C LEU A 56 -12.59 -10.77 7.28
N GLU A 57 -12.39 -11.44 8.40
CA GLU A 57 -11.48 -10.92 9.43
C GLU A 57 -10.05 -10.84 8.93
N ARG A 58 -9.61 -11.88 8.26
CA ARG A 58 -8.27 -11.86 7.64
C ARG A 58 -8.14 -10.72 6.64
N LEU A 59 -9.16 -10.51 5.82
CA LEU A 59 -9.15 -9.41 4.83
C LEU A 59 -9.12 -8.05 5.52
N ARG A 60 -9.88 -7.85 6.58
CA ARG A 60 -9.85 -6.58 7.35
C ARG A 60 -8.44 -6.29 7.84
N THR A 61 -7.76 -7.29 8.36
CA THR A 61 -6.38 -7.17 8.82
C THR A 61 -5.45 -6.83 7.65
N ILE A 62 -5.60 -7.50 6.52
CA ILE A 62 -4.83 -7.20 5.30
C ILE A 62 -5.03 -5.74 4.89
N VAL A 63 -6.28 -5.27 4.85
CA VAL A 63 -6.59 -3.90 4.46
C VAL A 63 -5.92 -2.88 5.40
N VAL A 64 -5.97 -3.13 6.70
CA VAL A 64 -5.32 -2.24 7.68
C VAL A 64 -3.81 -2.17 7.43
N TYR A 65 -3.15 -3.31 7.31
CA TYR A 65 -1.71 -3.34 7.08
C TYR A 65 -1.33 -2.70 5.75
N ARG A 66 -2.12 -2.92 4.71
CA ARG A 66 -1.87 -2.27 3.42
C ARG A 66 -1.98 -0.74 3.52
N ARG A 67 -2.92 -0.25 4.31
CA ARG A 67 -3.06 1.21 4.55
C ARG A 67 -1.87 1.77 5.31
N LEU A 68 -1.22 0.98 6.14
CA LEU A 68 0.00 1.37 6.84
C LEU A 68 1.24 1.30 5.94
N GLY A 69 1.08 0.89 4.69
CA GLY A 69 2.16 0.87 3.71
C GLY A 69 2.93 -0.43 3.60
N PHE A 70 2.49 -1.49 4.27
CA PHE A 70 3.16 -2.79 4.16
C PHE A 70 2.92 -3.42 2.80
N GLY A 71 3.97 -3.98 2.21
CA GLY A 71 3.86 -4.77 0.99
C GLY A 71 3.21 -6.13 1.26
N LEU A 72 2.79 -6.81 0.21
CA LEU A 72 2.07 -8.09 0.34
C LEU A 72 2.90 -9.16 1.06
N ASP A 73 4.20 -9.23 0.82
CA ASP A 73 5.06 -10.20 1.47
C ASP A 73 5.16 -9.94 2.98
N GLU A 74 5.25 -8.67 3.38
CA GLU A 74 5.26 -8.31 4.79
C GLU A 74 3.91 -8.57 5.46
N VAL A 75 2.82 -8.29 4.75
CA VAL A 75 1.48 -8.60 5.26
C VAL A 75 1.36 -10.10 5.53
N ARG A 76 1.88 -10.92 4.63
CA ARG A 76 1.89 -12.37 4.83
C ARG A 76 2.67 -12.75 6.09
N GLU A 77 3.83 -12.17 6.30
CA GLU A 77 4.63 -12.41 7.51
C GLU A 77 3.90 -11.95 8.77
N LEU A 78 3.21 -10.81 8.69
CA LEU A 78 2.44 -10.29 9.82
C LEU A 78 1.28 -11.22 10.20
N LEU A 79 0.67 -11.87 9.20
CA LEU A 79 -0.45 -12.77 9.43
C LEU A 79 -0.03 -14.18 9.84
N ASP A 80 1.00 -14.70 9.20
CA ASP A 80 1.34 -16.13 9.30
C ASP A 80 2.75 -16.40 9.85
N GLY A 81 3.56 -15.35 10.04
CA GLY A 81 4.95 -15.50 10.45
C GLY A 81 5.14 -15.48 11.97
N ASP A 82 6.38 -15.70 12.37
CA ASP A 82 6.76 -15.78 13.78
C ASP A 82 7.28 -14.46 14.34
N VAL A 83 7.57 -13.48 13.50
CA VAL A 83 8.11 -12.20 13.94
C VAL A 83 7.01 -11.38 14.62
N PRO A 84 7.25 -10.83 15.82
CA PRO A 84 6.24 -10.03 16.50
C PRO A 84 5.79 -8.83 15.68
N VAL A 85 4.48 -8.56 15.71
CA VAL A 85 3.88 -7.43 15.00
C VAL A 85 4.54 -6.11 15.40
N VAL A 86 4.91 -5.96 16.66
CA VAL A 86 5.58 -4.76 17.17
C VAL A 86 6.87 -4.46 16.41
N GLU A 87 7.66 -5.48 16.09
CA GLU A 87 8.89 -5.28 15.33
C GLU A 87 8.63 -4.81 13.91
N HIS A 88 7.64 -5.41 13.24
CA HIS A 88 7.24 -4.97 11.90
C HIS A 88 6.75 -3.52 11.91
N LEU A 89 5.95 -3.15 12.90
CA LEU A 89 5.43 -1.79 13.02
C LEU A 89 6.55 -0.78 13.29
N ARG A 90 7.51 -1.13 14.12
CA ARG A 90 8.66 -0.25 14.39
C ARG A 90 9.52 -0.02 13.14
N ARG A 91 9.77 -1.08 12.38
CA ARG A 91 10.53 -0.97 11.12
C ARG A 91 9.77 -0.11 10.12
N GLN A 92 8.47 -0.33 10.01
CA GLN A 92 7.65 0.45 9.10
C GLN A 92 7.62 1.92 9.50
N ARG A 93 7.50 2.21 10.80
CA ARG A 93 7.54 3.59 11.29
C ARG A 93 8.87 4.25 10.94
N ALA A 94 9.98 3.55 11.15
CA ALA A 94 11.30 4.08 10.81
C ALA A 94 11.43 4.36 9.31
N ALA A 95 10.93 3.46 8.46
CA ALA A 95 10.94 3.63 7.01
C ALA A 95 10.11 4.84 6.57
N VAL A 96 8.94 5.01 7.17
CA VAL A 96 8.06 6.16 6.88
C VAL A 96 8.72 7.48 7.32
N LEU A 97 9.37 7.50 8.49
CA LEU A 97 10.08 8.69 8.96
C LEU A 97 11.24 9.06 8.05
N THR A 98 11.98 8.07 7.55
CA THR A 98 13.03 8.30 6.57
C THR A 98 12.45 8.91 5.29
N ARG A 99 11.34 8.37 4.82
CA ARG A 99 10.64 8.88 3.63
C ARG A 99 10.14 10.30 3.84
N LEU A 100 9.63 10.59 5.02
CA LEU A 100 9.16 11.93 5.37
C LEU A 100 10.31 12.94 5.32
N ASP A 101 11.48 12.56 5.84
CA ASP A 101 12.68 13.40 5.81
C ASP A 101 13.16 13.65 4.37
N GLU A 102 13.18 12.61 3.55
CA GLU A 102 13.52 12.72 2.13
C GLU A 102 12.58 13.67 1.39
N LEU A 103 11.27 13.56 1.64
CA LEU A 103 10.28 14.44 1.04
C LEU A 103 10.44 15.88 1.51
N GLY A 104 10.79 16.08 2.77
CA GLY A 104 11.10 17.41 3.30
C GLY A 104 12.28 18.06 2.58
N GLY A 105 13.33 17.29 2.33
CA GLY A 105 14.47 17.74 1.56
C GLY A 105 14.11 18.11 0.12
N LEU A 106 13.24 17.32 -0.49
CA LEU A 106 12.77 17.57 -1.85
C LEU A 106 11.95 18.87 -1.92
N VAL A 107 11.07 19.09 -0.94
CA VAL A 107 10.30 20.33 -0.86
C VAL A 107 11.23 21.55 -0.74
N ALA A 108 12.24 21.45 0.12
CA ALA A 108 13.21 22.55 0.29
C ALA A 108 13.94 22.85 -1.03
N ALA A 109 14.30 21.82 -1.78
CA ALA A 109 14.95 21.98 -3.08
C ALA A 109 14.03 22.66 -4.10
N ILE A 110 12.77 22.27 -4.11
CA ILE A 110 11.77 22.89 -5.00
C ILE A 110 11.57 24.36 -4.63
N ASP A 111 11.53 24.69 -3.35
CA ASP A 111 11.40 26.07 -2.89
C ASP A 111 12.55 26.94 -3.38
N ARG A 112 13.77 26.41 -3.34
CA ARG A 112 14.94 27.15 -3.88
C ARG A 112 14.84 27.33 -5.39
N ALA A 113 14.40 26.32 -6.10
CA ALA A 113 14.19 26.41 -7.54
C ALA A 113 13.15 27.46 -7.88
N LEU A 114 12.08 27.56 -7.08
CA LEU A 114 11.06 28.58 -7.23
C LEU A 114 11.64 29.98 -7.01
N GLU A 115 12.46 30.16 -5.99
CA GLU A 115 13.14 31.44 -5.73
C GLU A 115 13.97 31.89 -6.94
N HIS A 116 14.75 30.98 -7.51
CA HIS A 116 15.53 31.27 -8.71
C HIS A 116 14.65 31.65 -9.90
N ALA A 117 13.57 30.93 -10.11
CA ALA A 117 12.63 31.20 -11.20
C ALA A 117 11.93 32.55 -11.02
N MET A 118 11.53 32.87 -9.79
CA MET A 118 10.85 34.13 -9.48
C MET A 118 11.79 35.34 -9.58
N ALA A 119 13.08 35.12 -9.38
CA ALA A 119 14.09 36.18 -9.55
C ALA A 119 14.47 36.38 -11.03
N GLU A 120 13.79 35.73 -11.98
CA GLU A 120 14.05 35.77 -13.42
C GLU A 120 15.45 35.27 -13.82
N GLN A 121 16.10 34.56 -12.92
CA GLN A 121 17.36 33.89 -13.22
C GLN A 121 17.10 32.39 -13.33
N PRO A 122 17.23 31.82 -14.53
CA PRO A 122 16.99 30.39 -14.67
C PRO A 122 18.04 29.61 -13.88
N ALA A 123 17.58 28.62 -13.11
CA ALA A 123 18.47 27.72 -12.41
C ALA A 123 19.31 26.96 -13.43
N THR A 124 20.63 26.98 -13.28
CA THR A 124 21.53 26.21 -14.14
C THR A 124 21.56 24.77 -13.67
N THR A 125 22.06 23.86 -14.54
CA THR A 125 22.26 22.47 -14.16
C THR A 125 23.19 22.35 -12.93
N GLU A 126 24.17 23.23 -12.83
CA GLU A 126 25.08 23.27 -11.69
C GLU A 126 24.38 23.68 -10.40
N ASP A 127 23.50 24.68 -10.47
CA ASP A 127 22.69 25.11 -9.33
C ASP A 127 21.83 23.94 -8.81
N LEU A 128 21.23 23.19 -9.74
CA LEU A 128 20.42 22.03 -9.38
C LEU A 128 21.28 20.92 -8.75
N LYS A 129 22.49 20.71 -9.22
CA LYS A 129 23.41 19.74 -8.62
C LYS A 129 23.84 20.15 -7.22
N GLU A 130 24.09 21.44 -6.98
CA GLU A 130 24.41 21.93 -5.64
C GLU A 130 23.24 21.75 -4.68
N LEU A 131 22.01 21.99 -5.14
CA LEU A 131 20.80 21.84 -4.34
C LEU A 131 20.52 20.40 -3.93
N PHE A 132 20.77 19.47 -4.85
CA PHE A 132 20.50 18.05 -4.63
C PHE A 132 21.71 17.27 -4.13
N GLY A 133 22.90 17.89 -4.17
CA GLY A 133 24.15 17.23 -3.85
C GLY A 133 24.51 16.14 -4.84
N ASP A 134 25.60 15.43 -4.56
CA ASP A 134 26.07 14.34 -5.41
C ASP A 134 25.15 13.10 -5.38
N GLY A 135 24.11 13.16 -4.57
CA GLY A 135 23.16 12.06 -4.40
C GLY A 135 21.91 12.15 -5.28
N PHE A 136 21.87 13.06 -6.24
CA PHE A 136 20.78 13.08 -7.21
C PHE A 136 20.97 11.93 -8.17
N SER A 137 20.32 10.82 -7.88
CA SER A 137 20.54 9.60 -8.61
C SER A 137 19.92 9.65 -9.99
N GLU A 138 20.62 9.05 -10.95
CA GLU A 138 20.10 8.86 -12.31
C GLU A 138 18.77 8.10 -12.28
N ASP A 139 18.58 7.25 -11.30
CA ASP A 139 17.34 6.48 -11.10
C ASP A 139 16.13 7.39 -10.91
N TYR A 140 16.32 8.49 -10.20
CA TYR A 140 15.25 9.45 -9.96
C TYR A 140 14.85 10.19 -11.23
N GLN A 141 15.85 10.51 -12.07
CA GLN A 141 15.60 11.13 -13.38
C GLN A 141 14.88 10.16 -14.31
N GLN A 142 15.32 8.91 -14.36
CA GLN A 142 14.68 7.89 -15.18
C GLN A 142 13.24 7.64 -14.75
N GLU A 143 12.99 7.59 -13.46
CA GLU A 143 11.64 7.41 -12.94
C GLU A 143 10.75 8.60 -13.29
N ALA A 144 11.26 9.82 -13.20
CA ALA A 144 10.53 11.01 -13.55
C ALA A 144 10.24 11.06 -15.07
N GLU A 145 11.21 10.70 -15.89
CA GLU A 145 11.05 10.63 -17.36
C GLU A 145 10.02 9.57 -17.76
N GLN A 146 10.03 8.42 -17.10
CA GLN A 146 9.05 7.37 -17.36
C GLN A 146 7.63 7.78 -16.95
N ARG A 147 7.49 8.57 -15.90
CA ARG A 147 6.19 9.03 -15.41
C ARG A 147 5.64 10.24 -16.18
N TRP A 148 6.50 11.15 -16.55
CA TRP A 148 6.09 12.47 -17.02
C TRP A 148 6.57 12.79 -18.44
N GLY A 149 7.47 12.00 -18.94
CA GLY A 149 8.03 12.17 -20.27
C GLY A 149 7.11 11.76 -21.36
#